data_8d4563678edf6ccdcd382d1c546f9da5
#
_entry.id   8d4563678edf6ccdcd382d1c546f9da5
#
_cell.length_a   1.000
_cell.length_b   1.000
_cell.length_c   1.000
_cell.angle_alpha   90.00
_cell.angle_beta   90.00
_cell.angle_gamma   90.00
#
_symmetry.space_group_name_H-M   'P 1'
#
loop_
_entity.id
_entity.type
_entity.pdbx_description
1 polymer ?
#
loop_
_entity_poly.entity_id
_entity_poly.type
_entity_poly.pdbx_seq_one_letter_code
_entity_poly.pdbx_strand_id
1 'polypeptide(L)'
;MLIDAGENNMGDDVLTFLDTLGLEKIDYAIATHPHSDHIGGLDTVMQEIPVGEVFFGPIPDKIVPTTKTFEDVLDVIEEKDIPLSTTTPGQTIDLGSGAVVTILGPVTEDIDDLNNTSVVCRLDFGETSFLFNGDQETPMEELLLQSGANLDCDMMTMGHHGSSTSSS
;
A
#
# COMPACT_ATOMS: atom_id res chain seq x y z
N MET A 1 -7.78 -4.05 -7.53
CA MET A 1 -6.95 -3.23 -6.62
C MET A 1 -5.47 -3.42 -6.97
N LEU A 2 -4.66 -2.39 -6.86
CA LEU A 2 -3.19 -2.40 -6.96
C LEU A 2 -2.59 -2.10 -5.57
N ILE A 3 -1.52 -2.77 -5.19
CA ILE A 3 -0.74 -2.46 -3.98
C ILE A 3 0.68 -2.22 -4.44
N ASP A 4 1.15 -0.99 -4.30
CA ASP A 4 2.42 -0.48 -4.81
C ASP A 4 2.60 -0.64 -6.35
N ALA A 5 3.64 -0.03 -6.89
CA ALA A 5 3.95 -0.07 -8.33
C ALA A 5 5.47 -0.16 -8.61
N GLY A 6 6.25 -0.53 -7.59
CA GLY A 6 7.70 -0.68 -7.73
C GLY A 6 8.45 0.64 -7.89
N GLU A 7 9.68 0.55 -8.42
CA GLU A 7 10.56 1.70 -8.63
C GLU A 7 10.09 2.63 -9.75
N ASN A 8 10.66 3.84 -9.83
CA ASN A 8 10.28 4.89 -10.80
C ASN A 8 10.25 4.45 -12.27
N ASN A 9 10.96 3.42 -12.64
CA ASN A 9 10.99 2.90 -14.01
C ASN A 9 10.09 1.68 -14.24
N MET A 10 9.29 1.28 -13.24
CA MET A 10 8.46 0.06 -13.31
C MET A 10 7.01 0.32 -13.73
N GLY A 11 6.58 1.57 -13.84
CA GLY A 11 5.19 1.90 -14.20
C GLY A 11 4.74 1.28 -15.52
N ASP A 12 5.59 1.33 -16.56
CA ASP A 12 5.29 0.71 -17.86
C ASP A 12 5.18 -0.82 -17.78
N ASP A 13 5.98 -1.47 -16.92
CA ASP A 13 5.89 -2.92 -16.70
C ASP A 13 4.59 -3.29 -15.98
N VAL A 14 4.16 -2.48 -15.00
CA VAL A 14 2.87 -2.64 -14.33
C VAL A 14 1.73 -2.47 -15.33
N LEU A 15 1.74 -1.43 -16.17
CA LEU A 15 0.74 -1.22 -17.23
C LEU A 15 0.69 -2.38 -18.21
N THR A 16 1.85 -2.86 -18.65
CA THR A 16 1.95 -4.04 -19.53
C THR A 16 1.32 -5.26 -18.88
N PHE A 17 1.58 -5.49 -17.58
CA PHE A 17 0.98 -6.61 -16.86
C PHE A 17 -0.55 -6.46 -16.74
N LEU A 18 -1.05 -5.27 -16.41
CA LEU A 18 -2.49 -4.99 -16.35
C LEU A 18 -3.19 -5.23 -17.70
N ASP A 19 -2.54 -4.83 -18.81
CA ASP A 19 -3.04 -5.07 -20.16
C ASP A 19 -3.15 -6.59 -20.46
N THR A 20 -2.17 -7.40 -20.02
CA THR A 20 -2.27 -8.88 -20.16
C THR A 20 -3.47 -9.48 -19.45
N LEU A 21 -3.96 -8.81 -18.41
CA LEU A 21 -5.14 -9.20 -17.63
C LEU A 21 -6.44 -8.60 -18.20
N GLY A 22 -6.35 -7.73 -19.22
CA GLY A 22 -7.48 -7.00 -19.80
C GLY A 22 -8.08 -5.97 -18.85
N LEU A 23 -7.28 -5.41 -17.94
CA LEU A 23 -7.71 -4.41 -16.96
C LEU A 23 -7.46 -3.01 -17.51
N GLU A 24 -8.53 -2.26 -17.71
CA GLU A 24 -8.49 -0.89 -18.26
C GLU A 24 -8.62 0.19 -17.16
N LYS A 25 -8.76 -0.21 -15.89
CA LYS A 25 -8.87 0.68 -14.73
C LYS A 25 -8.45 -0.02 -13.45
N ILE A 26 -8.11 0.78 -12.46
CA ILE A 26 -7.88 0.37 -11.07
C ILE A 26 -8.93 1.05 -10.20
N ASP A 27 -9.78 0.29 -9.50
CA ASP A 27 -10.77 0.90 -8.62
C ASP A 27 -10.11 1.47 -7.35
N TYR A 28 -9.09 0.77 -6.81
CA TYR A 28 -8.36 1.16 -5.61
C TYR A 28 -6.87 0.91 -5.76
N ALA A 29 -6.05 1.87 -5.39
CA ALA A 29 -4.60 1.71 -5.24
C ALA A 29 -4.21 1.95 -3.78
N ILE A 30 -3.36 1.08 -3.22
CA ILE A 30 -2.72 1.27 -1.93
C ILE A 30 -1.25 1.57 -2.18
N ALA A 31 -0.79 2.74 -1.76
CA ALA A 31 0.60 3.09 -1.64
C ALA A 31 1.02 2.75 -0.20
N THR A 32 1.74 1.65 0.00
CA THR A 32 2.01 1.16 1.36
C THR A 32 2.78 2.19 2.17
N HIS A 33 3.84 2.74 1.61
CA HIS A 33 4.63 3.82 2.20
C HIS A 33 5.39 4.58 1.09
N PRO A 34 5.91 5.80 1.36
CA PRO A 34 6.34 6.72 0.31
C PRO A 34 7.78 6.53 -0.20
N HIS A 35 8.38 5.34 -0.09
CA HIS A 35 9.66 5.05 -0.72
C HIS A 35 9.53 4.77 -2.21
N SER A 36 10.57 5.14 -2.97
CA SER A 36 10.55 5.08 -4.44
C SER A 36 10.46 3.68 -5.02
N ASP A 37 10.91 2.68 -4.32
CA ASP A 37 10.82 1.27 -4.70
C ASP A 37 9.42 0.66 -4.47
N HIS A 38 8.50 1.44 -3.90
CA HIS A 38 7.09 1.11 -3.72
C HIS A 38 6.17 1.96 -4.59
N ILE A 39 6.32 3.28 -4.50
CA ILE A 39 5.40 4.20 -5.18
C ILE A 39 5.93 4.74 -6.51
N GLY A 40 7.15 4.37 -6.90
CA GLY A 40 7.86 4.99 -8.02
C GLY A 40 7.16 4.84 -9.37
N GLY A 41 6.43 3.76 -9.60
CA GLY A 41 5.68 3.56 -10.84
C GLY A 41 4.24 4.07 -10.79
N LEU A 42 3.74 4.53 -9.61
CA LEU A 42 2.32 4.92 -9.46
C LEU A 42 1.95 6.14 -10.29
N ASP A 43 2.82 7.14 -10.39
CA ASP A 43 2.58 8.32 -11.21
C ASP A 43 2.30 7.94 -12.67
N THR A 44 3.17 7.10 -13.25
CA THR A 44 3.02 6.58 -14.61
C THR A 44 1.73 5.79 -14.78
N VAL A 45 1.41 4.91 -13.83
CA VAL A 45 0.17 4.12 -13.86
C VAL A 45 -1.06 5.02 -13.82
N MET A 46 -1.10 5.98 -12.91
CA MET A 46 -2.23 6.92 -12.76
C MET A 46 -2.35 7.89 -13.94
N GLN A 47 -1.26 8.19 -14.65
CA GLN A 47 -1.32 8.99 -15.86
C GLN A 47 -2.02 8.24 -17.01
N GLU A 48 -1.81 6.94 -17.15
CA GLU A 48 -2.21 6.16 -18.31
C GLU A 48 -3.58 5.50 -18.16
N ILE A 49 -3.97 5.06 -16.95
CA ILE A 49 -5.27 4.42 -16.71
C ILE A 49 -6.03 5.05 -15.54
N PRO A 50 -7.39 5.07 -15.58
CA PRO A 50 -8.19 5.60 -14.48
C PRO A 50 -7.94 4.85 -13.17
N VAL A 51 -7.72 5.60 -12.10
CA VAL A 51 -7.65 5.10 -10.72
C VAL A 51 -8.79 5.71 -9.91
N GLY A 52 -9.59 4.89 -9.23
CA GLY A 52 -10.78 5.35 -8.52
C GLY A 52 -10.47 6.03 -7.19
N GLU A 53 -9.54 5.50 -6.41
CA GLU A 53 -9.12 6.07 -5.13
C GLU A 53 -7.72 5.56 -4.77
N VAL A 54 -6.90 6.43 -4.18
CA VAL A 54 -5.58 6.11 -3.65
C VAL A 54 -5.61 6.16 -2.13
N PHE A 55 -5.02 5.16 -1.50
CA PHE A 55 -4.85 5.08 -0.05
C PHE A 55 -3.37 5.15 0.33
N PHE A 56 -3.06 5.98 1.32
CA PHE A 56 -1.76 5.99 2.02
C PHE A 56 -1.96 5.67 3.51
N GLY A 57 -0.91 5.16 4.16
CA GLY A 57 -0.81 5.16 5.61
C GLY A 57 -0.70 6.59 6.18
N PRO A 58 -0.87 6.78 7.49
CA PRO A 58 -0.62 8.07 8.12
C PRO A 58 0.87 8.42 8.01
N ILE A 59 1.19 9.60 7.47
CA ILE A 59 2.55 10.13 7.38
C ILE A 59 2.62 11.33 8.33
N PRO A 60 3.32 11.21 9.49
CA PRO A 60 3.50 12.34 10.40
C PRO A 60 4.23 13.51 9.76
N ASP A 61 3.84 14.73 10.09
CA ASP A 61 4.44 15.98 9.54
C ASP A 61 5.98 16.02 9.65
N LYS A 62 6.52 15.42 10.73
CA LYS A 62 7.96 15.39 11.02
C LYS A 62 8.79 14.56 10.03
N ILE A 63 8.15 13.67 9.27
CA ILE A 63 8.81 12.75 8.33
C ILE A 63 8.22 12.80 6.92
N VAL A 64 7.37 13.77 6.59
CA VAL A 64 6.82 13.93 5.23
C VAL A 64 7.97 14.02 4.23
N PRO A 65 8.00 13.13 3.21
CA PRO A 65 9.08 13.14 2.23
C PRO A 65 9.06 14.39 1.35
N THR A 66 10.26 14.81 0.96
CA THR A 66 10.48 15.86 -0.06
C THR A 66 11.18 15.28 -1.29
N THR A 67 10.96 14.00 -1.55
CA THR A 67 11.53 13.33 -2.72
C THR A 67 10.70 13.64 -3.94
N LYS A 68 11.37 13.73 -5.09
CA LYS A 68 10.68 13.97 -6.36
C LYS A 68 9.61 12.90 -6.65
N THR A 69 9.90 11.64 -6.35
CA THR A 69 8.95 10.53 -6.53
C THR A 69 7.65 10.77 -5.77
N PHE A 70 7.74 11.18 -4.50
CA PHE A 70 6.54 11.44 -3.70
C PHE A 70 5.78 12.67 -4.22
N GLU A 71 6.50 13.74 -4.59
CA GLU A 71 5.91 14.94 -5.21
C GLU A 71 5.21 14.57 -6.53
N ASP A 72 5.87 13.82 -7.44
CA ASP A 72 5.28 13.41 -8.73
C ASP A 72 3.99 12.60 -8.55
N VAL A 73 3.94 11.69 -7.58
CA VAL A 73 2.73 10.92 -7.26
C VAL A 73 1.59 11.84 -6.80
N LEU A 74 1.89 12.79 -5.89
CA LEU A 74 0.88 13.75 -5.42
C LEU A 74 0.41 14.71 -6.52
N ASP A 75 1.32 15.16 -7.38
CA ASP A 75 1.00 16.04 -8.51
C ASP A 75 0.00 15.35 -9.47
N VAL A 76 0.21 14.06 -9.77
CA VAL A 76 -0.72 13.29 -10.63
C VAL A 76 -2.07 13.08 -9.95
N ILE A 77 -2.10 12.80 -8.64
CA ILE A 77 -3.33 12.67 -7.86
C ILE A 77 -4.13 13.97 -7.94
N GLU A 78 -3.48 15.13 -7.77
CA GLU A 78 -4.11 16.45 -7.88
C GLU A 78 -4.54 16.75 -9.33
N GLU A 79 -3.68 16.52 -10.33
CA GLU A 79 -3.97 16.78 -11.75
C GLU A 79 -5.17 15.98 -12.25
N LYS A 80 -5.30 14.72 -11.85
CA LYS A 80 -6.38 13.82 -12.26
C LYS A 80 -7.60 13.86 -11.35
N ASP A 81 -7.59 14.69 -10.30
CA ASP A 81 -8.66 14.78 -9.30
C ASP A 81 -8.99 13.40 -8.67
N ILE A 82 -7.96 12.60 -8.40
CA ILE A 82 -8.12 11.26 -7.82
C ILE A 82 -8.36 11.40 -6.31
N PRO A 83 -9.41 10.79 -5.76
CA PRO A 83 -9.62 10.74 -4.31
C PRO A 83 -8.40 10.15 -3.59
N LEU A 84 -7.91 10.87 -2.58
CA LEU A 84 -6.81 10.44 -1.72
C LEU A 84 -7.30 10.32 -0.28
N SER A 85 -7.11 9.14 0.32
CA SER A 85 -7.54 8.86 1.69
C SER A 85 -6.40 8.28 2.53
N THR A 86 -6.38 8.66 3.81
CA THR A 86 -5.50 8.03 4.79
C THR A 86 -6.19 6.80 5.39
N THR A 87 -5.48 5.68 5.43
CA THR A 87 -6.01 4.44 6.00
C THR A 87 -6.07 4.49 7.53
N THR A 88 -7.01 3.72 8.08
CA THR A 88 -7.10 3.50 9.53
C THR A 88 -7.29 2.02 9.85
N PRO A 89 -6.69 1.49 10.94
CA PRO A 89 -6.90 0.10 11.34
C PRO A 89 -8.39 -0.23 11.53
N GLY A 90 -8.79 -1.38 11.00
CA GLY A 90 -10.19 -1.83 11.00
C GLY A 90 -11.03 -1.32 9.81
N GLN A 91 -10.53 -0.40 9.00
CA GLN A 91 -11.18 -0.01 7.76
C GLN A 91 -11.24 -1.21 6.80
N THR A 92 -12.38 -1.37 6.11
CA THR A 92 -12.54 -2.42 5.11
C THR A 92 -12.83 -1.83 3.73
N ILE A 93 -12.28 -2.47 2.70
CA ILE A 93 -12.51 -2.16 1.30
C ILE A 93 -13.13 -3.39 0.64
N ASP A 94 -14.38 -3.27 0.20
CA ASP A 94 -15.07 -4.34 -0.54
C ASP A 94 -14.63 -4.29 -2.01
N LEU A 95 -13.97 -5.34 -2.47
CA LEU A 95 -13.51 -5.48 -3.86
C LEU A 95 -14.55 -6.15 -4.76
N GLY A 96 -15.71 -6.53 -4.20
CA GLY A 96 -16.73 -7.27 -4.88
C GLY A 96 -16.47 -8.79 -4.92
N SER A 97 -17.48 -9.55 -5.34
CA SER A 97 -17.40 -11.01 -5.47
C SER A 97 -16.98 -11.75 -4.20
N GLY A 98 -17.11 -11.13 -3.03
CA GLY A 98 -16.72 -11.66 -1.72
C GLY A 98 -15.25 -11.47 -1.36
N ALA A 99 -14.49 -10.69 -2.13
CA ALA A 99 -13.13 -10.29 -1.78
C ALA A 99 -13.18 -9.01 -0.92
N VAL A 100 -12.59 -9.06 0.26
CA VAL A 100 -12.57 -7.93 1.20
C VAL A 100 -11.15 -7.69 1.69
N VAL A 101 -10.70 -6.44 1.64
CA VAL A 101 -9.44 -6.01 2.26
C VAL A 101 -9.75 -5.37 3.61
N THR A 102 -9.05 -5.78 4.63
CA THR A 102 -9.08 -5.14 5.96
C THR A 102 -7.73 -4.51 6.25
N ILE A 103 -7.72 -3.23 6.56
CA ILE A 103 -6.52 -2.51 7.00
C ILE A 103 -6.22 -2.92 8.44
N LEU A 104 -5.00 -3.35 8.69
CA LEU A 104 -4.54 -3.81 10.00
C LEU A 104 -3.56 -2.83 10.66
N GLY A 105 -2.77 -2.13 9.87
CA GLY A 105 -1.74 -1.20 10.32
C GLY A 105 -1.50 -0.03 9.36
N PRO A 106 -0.71 0.96 9.83
CA PRO A 106 -0.06 1.05 11.13
C PRO A 106 -1.06 1.32 12.28
N VAL A 107 -0.76 0.76 13.45
CA VAL A 107 -1.67 0.85 14.63
C VAL A 107 -1.39 2.06 15.53
N THR A 108 -0.47 2.91 15.15
CA THR A 108 -0.11 4.17 15.83
C THR A 108 0.27 5.23 14.81
N GLU A 109 0.11 6.50 15.19
CA GLU A 109 0.59 7.65 14.42
C GLU A 109 1.93 8.18 14.95
N ASP A 110 2.44 7.64 16.06
CA ASP A 110 3.76 8.00 16.59
C ASP A 110 4.85 7.18 15.86
N ILE A 111 5.18 7.65 14.68
CA ILE A 111 6.07 7.00 13.72
C ILE A 111 7.23 7.94 13.40
N ASP A 112 8.47 7.42 13.46
CA ASP A 112 9.69 8.16 13.20
C ASP A 112 10.42 7.73 11.91
N ASP A 113 9.98 6.64 11.28
CA ASP A 113 10.57 6.05 10.09
C ASP A 113 9.51 5.79 9.02
N LEU A 114 9.81 6.09 7.75
CA LEU A 114 8.85 5.96 6.66
C LEU A 114 8.43 4.51 6.40
N ASN A 115 9.30 3.52 6.59
CA ASN A 115 8.95 2.12 6.47
C ASN A 115 7.78 1.76 7.41
N ASN A 116 7.79 2.35 8.59
CA ASN A 116 6.78 2.11 9.61
C ASN A 116 5.45 2.82 9.35
N THR A 117 5.36 3.66 8.30
CA THR A 117 4.06 4.18 7.80
C THR A 117 3.35 3.18 6.90
N SER A 118 3.96 2.02 6.64
CA SER A 118 3.44 0.99 5.74
C SER A 118 2.02 0.59 6.09
N VAL A 119 1.15 0.67 5.10
CA VAL A 119 -0.19 0.10 5.19
C VAL A 119 -0.06 -1.41 5.24
N VAL A 120 -0.41 -1.99 6.37
CA VAL A 120 -0.55 -3.44 6.50
C VAL A 120 -1.99 -3.81 6.28
N CYS A 121 -2.25 -4.71 5.36
CA CYS A 121 -3.61 -5.13 5.07
C CYS A 121 -3.73 -6.64 4.84
N ARG A 122 -4.91 -7.15 5.15
CA ARG A 122 -5.31 -8.53 4.91
C ARG A 122 -6.39 -8.58 3.85
N LEU A 123 -6.20 -9.39 2.83
CA LEU A 123 -7.21 -9.75 1.84
C LEU A 123 -7.81 -11.11 2.17
N ASP A 124 -9.12 -11.16 2.32
CA ASP A 124 -9.88 -12.40 2.43
C ASP A 124 -10.69 -12.63 1.16
N PHE A 125 -10.60 -13.83 0.60
CA PHE A 125 -11.39 -14.26 -0.55
C PHE A 125 -11.78 -15.75 -0.42
N GLY A 126 -13.05 -16.00 -0.12
CA GLY A 126 -13.54 -17.35 0.16
C GLY A 126 -12.88 -17.94 1.41
N GLU A 127 -12.15 -19.03 1.25
CA GLU A 127 -11.38 -19.67 2.32
C GLU A 127 -9.88 -19.32 2.29
N THR A 128 -9.48 -18.42 1.39
CA THR A 128 -8.06 -18.04 1.22
C THR A 128 -7.83 -16.62 1.73
N SER A 129 -6.69 -16.44 2.38
CA SER A 129 -6.30 -15.17 2.96
C SER A 129 -4.85 -14.81 2.66
N PHE A 130 -4.62 -13.52 2.42
CA PHE A 130 -3.32 -12.96 2.12
C PHE A 130 -3.02 -11.81 3.06
N LEU A 131 -1.80 -11.72 3.58
CA LEU A 131 -1.32 -10.61 4.40
C LEU A 131 -0.23 -9.85 3.65
N PHE A 132 -0.42 -8.54 3.48
CA PHE A 132 0.54 -7.64 2.85
C PHE A 132 1.10 -6.73 3.93
N ASN A 133 2.43 -6.80 4.13
CA ASN A 133 3.10 -6.14 5.25
C ASN A 133 3.76 -4.81 4.88
N GLY A 134 3.90 -4.51 3.56
CA GLY A 134 4.77 -3.41 3.16
C GLY A 134 6.17 -3.58 3.76
N ASP A 135 6.76 -2.48 4.18
CA ASP A 135 8.10 -2.47 4.78
C ASP A 135 8.10 -2.18 6.29
N GLN A 136 6.94 -2.42 6.95
CA GLN A 136 6.92 -2.25 8.40
C GLN A 136 8.04 -3.05 9.07
N GLU A 137 8.65 -2.46 10.09
CA GLU A 137 9.76 -3.04 10.81
C GLU A 137 9.32 -3.58 12.17
N THR A 138 10.20 -4.34 12.83
CA THR A 138 9.95 -5.01 14.11
C THR A 138 9.18 -4.17 15.13
N PRO A 139 9.46 -2.86 15.37
CA PRO A 139 8.69 -2.10 16.35
C PRO A 139 7.19 -1.99 16.02
N MET A 140 6.84 -1.86 14.73
CA MET A 140 5.44 -1.83 14.29
C MET A 140 4.82 -3.22 14.26
N GLU A 141 5.59 -4.26 13.90
CA GLU A 141 5.15 -5.65 13.96
C GLU A 141 4.76 -6.04 15.40
N GLU A 142 5.57 -5.65 16.39
CA GLU A 142 5.27 -5.90 17.80
C GLU A 142 3.98 -5.21 18.26
N LEU A 143 3.74 -3.96 17.84
CA LEU A 143 2.50 -3.25 18.14
C LEU A 143 1.31 -3.90 17.43
N LEU A 144 1.48 -4.33 16.19
CA LEU A 144 0.45 -5.03 15.43
C LEU A 144 0.06 -6.36 16.09
N LEU A 145 1.05 -7.15 16.55
CA LEU A 145 0.81 -8.37 17.33
C LEU A 145 0.04 -8.10 18.63
N GLN A 146 0.36 -6.99 19.32
CA GLN A 146 -0.31 -6.59 20.56
C GLN A 146 -1.72 -6.05 20.34
N SER A 147 -2.05 -5.58 19.13
CA SER A 147 -3.37 -5.03 18.80
C SER A 147 -4.49 -6.07 18.82
N GLY A 148 -4.13 -7.35 18.72
CA GLY A 148 -5.07 -8.46 18.58
C GLY A 148 -5.69 -8.59 17.19
N ALA A 149 -5.12 -7.92 16.17
CA ALA A 149 -5.53 -8.09 14.79
C ALA A 149 -5.38 -9.54 14.33
N ASN A 150 -6.27 -9.97 13.43
CA ASN A 150 -6.17 -11.31 12.85
C ASN A 150 -5.07 -11.34 11.79
N LEU A 151 -3.92 -11.92 12.12
CA LEU A 151 -2.75 -12.08 11.26
C LEU A 151 -2.64 -13.49 10.67
N ASP A 152 -3.53 -14.43 11.04
CA ASP A 152 -3.54 -15.76 10.46
C ASP A 152 -3.87 -15.69 8.97
N CYS A 153 -3.01 -16.27 8.11
CA CYS A 153 -3.15 -16.18 6.67
C CYS A 153 -2.52 -17.38 5.96
N ASP A 154 -2.99 -17.65 4.73
CA ASP A 154 -2.42 -18.72 3.91
C ASP A 154 -1.12 -18.29 3.22
N MET A 155 -0.99 -16.99 2.93
CA MET A 155 0.18 -16.40 2.26
C MET A 155 0.45 -14.99 2.79
N MET A 156 1.72 -14.64 2.95
CA MET A 156 2.12 -13.29 3.33
C MET A 156 3.31 -12.79 2.50
N THR A 157 3.37 -11.49 2.30
CA THR A 157 4.61 -10.84 1.87
C THR A 157 5.54 -10.68 3.07
N MET A 158 6.83 -10.97 2.88
CA MET A 158 7.81 -10.68 3.92
C MET A 158 7.94 -9.17 4.10
N GLY A 159 7.93 -8.70 5.35
CA GLY A 159 8.15 -7.28 5.63
C GLY A 159 9.53 -6.82 5.13
N HIS A 160 9.58 -5.60 4.60
CA HIS A 160 10.81 -4.94 4.15
C HIS A 160 11.71 -5.85 3.29
N HIS A 161 11.11 -6.49 2.27
CA HIS A 161 11.79 -7.40 1.33
C HIS A 161 12.57 -8.55 1.99
N GLY A 162 12.22 -8.93 3.23
CA GLY A 162 12.95 -9.91 4.03
C GLY A 162 14.20 -9.36 4.70
N SER A 163 14.24 -8.05 4.95
CA SER A 163 15.30 -7.41 5.75
C SER A 163 15.37 -8.00 7.15
N SER A 164 16.56 -7.98 7.75
CA SER A 164 16.75 -8.36 9.16
C SER A 164 16.09 -7.39 10.16
N THR A 165 15.53 -6.29 9.71
CA THR A 165 14.77 -5.33 10.53
C THR A 165 13.30 -5.70 10.67
N SER A 166 12.84 -6.71 9.93
CA SER A 166 11.43 -7.10 9.81
C SER A 166 11.25 -8.61 9.85
N SER A 167 9.99 -9.05 10.04
CA SER A 167 9.61 -10.48 10.04
C SER A 167 10.36 -11.31 11.09
N SER A 168 10.49 -10.76 12.28
CA SER A 168 11.26 -11.31 13.42
C SER A 168 10.44 -12.30 14.27
#